data_6bc7afa34efa6ce0d84caa1f2c05b297
#
_entry.id   6bc7afa34efa6ce0d84caa1f2c05b297
#
_cell.length_a   1.000
_cell.length_b   1.000
_cell.length_c   1.000
_cell.angle_alpha   90.00
_cell.angle_beta   90.00
_cell.angle_gamma   90.00
#
_symmetry.space_group_name_H-M   'P 1'
#
loop_
_entity.id
_entity.type
_entity.pdbx_description
1 polymer ?
#
loop_
_entity_poly.entity_id
_entity_poly.type
_entity_poly.pdbx_seq_one_letter_code
_entity_poly.pdbx_strand_id
1 'polypeptide(L)'
;MSKSLKFLMAAVVLVGAGIGAFALGGYLRPKPAPAGTALTNPVDVTGLELVDQHGSTVDLAGDFSGDVTLVFFGFTRCPDVCPFTMARLEKAYVDAGEPGDLKVVMVSGDPEYDTPEIIGAYVGRFHADFVGLTGSNPQVAAAARAFFAGYSGTGPAVAHTDAVAVVDRTGLLRYVYTTDAVVSLGADLPGLLESL
;
A
#
# COMPACT_ATOMS: atom_id res chain seq x y z
N MET A 1 -61.30 10.43 11.11
CA MET A 1 -60.19 9.78 10.41
C MET A 1 -60.57 8.33 10.15
N SER A 2 -60.66 7.91 8.88
CA SER A 2 -61.14 6.56 8.51
C SER A 2 -60.15 5.50 8.98
N LYS A 3 -60.64 4.26 9.24
CA LYS A 3 -59.74 3.14 9.60
C LYS A 3 -58.67 2.91 8.54
N SER A 4 -58.98 3.08 7.29
CA SER A 4 -58.03 2.97 6.15
C SER A 4 -56.89 3.99 6.21
N LEU A 5 -57.14 5.23 6.65
CA LEU A 5 -56.11 6.25 6.77
C LEU A 5 -55.14 5.97 7.91
N LYS A 6 -55.64 5.38 9.02
CA LYS A 6 -54.80 4.93 10.16
C LYS A 6 -53.90 3.77 9.76
N PHE A 7 -54.38 2.81 8.96
CA PHE A 7 -53.56 1.69 8.44
C PHE A 7 -52.51 2.16 7.47
N LEU A 8 -52.84 3.14 6.60
CA LEU A 8 -51.89 3.70 5.64
C LEU A 8 -50.74 4.44 6.38
N MET A 9 -51.08 5.25 7.40
CA MET A 9 -50.06 5.95 8.20
C MET A 9 -49.18 4.99 8.98
N ALA A 10 -49.73 3.92 9.57
CA ALA A 10 -48.98 2.90 10.26
C ALA A 10 -48.01 2.17 9.31
N ALA A 11 -48.46 1.82 8.10
CA ALA A 11 -47.61 1.19 7.09
C ALA A 11 -46.44 2.10 6.67
N VAL A 12 -46.69 3.39 6.45
CA VAL A 12 -45.62 4.36 6.08
C VAL A 12 -44.59 4.50 7.21
N VAL A 13 -45.02 4.54 8.46
CA VAL A 13 -44.13 4.62 9.63
C VAL A 13 -43.26 3.35 9.75
N LEU A 14 -43.86 2.17 9.56
CA LEU A 14 -43.15 0.90 9.63
C LEU A 14 -42.11 0.76 8.50
N VAL A 15 -42.45 1.17 7.27
CA VAL A 15 -41.50 1.18 6.14
C VAL A 15 -40.38 2.17 6.40
N GLY A 16 -40.70 3.38 6.87
CA GLY A 16 -39.68 4.39 7.22
C GLY A 16 -38.74 3.93 8.33
N ALA A 17 -39.29 3.28 9.38
CA ALA A 17 -38.48 2.69 10.46
C ALA A 17 -37.60 1.54 9.96
N GLY A 18 -38.12 0.68 9.05
CA GLY A 18 -37.37 -0.41 8.42
C GLY A 18 -36.19 0.09 7.57
N ILE A 19 -36.44 1.12 6.75
CA ILE A 19 -35.38 1.75 5.94
C ILE A 19 -34.32 2.42 6.84
N GLY A 20 -34.77 3.13 7.88
CA GLY A 20 -33.86 3.75 8.85
C GLY A 20 -33.02 2.75 9.61
N ALA A 21 -33.59 1.63 10.05
CA ALA A 21 -32.88 0.56 10.75
C ALA A 21 -31.87 -0.16 9.80
N PHE A 22 -32.26 -0.36 8.53
CA PHE A 22 -31.37 -0.95 7.52
C PHE A 22 -30.18 -0.04 7.21
N ALA A 23 -30.42 1.26 7.03
CA ALA A 23 -29.37 2.24 6.80
C ALA A 23 -28.43 2.36 8.00
N LEU A 24 -28.99 2.43 9.23
CA LEU A 24 -28.22 2.49 10.47
C LEU A 24 -27.42 1.20 10.70
N GLY A 25 -27.99 0.03 10.40
CA GLY A 25 -27.31 -1.27 10.49
C GLY A 25 -26.12 -1.39 9.52
N GLY A 26 -26.19 -0.75 8.35
CA GLY A 26 -25.05 -0.63 7.43
C GLY A 26 -23.92 0.23 7.99
N TYR A 27 -24.27 1.32 8.66
CA TYR A 27 -23.30 2.23 9.29
C TYR A 27 -22.60 1.63 10.53
N LEU A 28 -23.30 0.73 11.25
CA LEU A 28 -22.80 0.12 12.49
C LEU A 28 -22.05 -1.19 12.26
N ARG A 29 -21.89 -1.65 11.00
CA ARG A 29 -21.09 -2.85 10.74
C ARG A 29 -19.62 -2.54 10.98
N PRO A 30 -18.91 -3.34 11.80
CA PRO A 30 -17.48 -3.22 11.96
C PRO A 30 -16.82 -3.34 10.58
N LYS A 31 -15.91 -2.41 10.26
CA LYS A 31 -15.11 -2.49 9.05
C LYS A 31 -14.25 -3.77 9.14
N PRO A 32 -14.21 -4.63 8.12
CA PRO A 32 -13.37 -5.82 8.17
C PRO A 32 -11.91 -5.43 8.44
N ALA A 33 -11.21 -6.24 9.20
CA ALA A 33 -9.79 -6.03 9.42
C ALA A 33 -9.03 -6.17 8.08
N PRO A 34 -7.97 -5.38 7.85
CA PRO A 34 -7.13 -5.53 6.67
C PRO A 34 -6.59 -6.95 6.52
N ALA A 35 -6.48 -7.44 5.28
CA ALA A 35 -5.94 -8.77 4.98
C ALA A 35 -4.42 -8.85 5.23
N GLY A 36 -3.73 -7.71 5.27
CA GLY A 36 -2.33 -7.61 5.65
C GLY A 36 -2.09 -7.98 7.11
N THR A 37 -0.93 -8.57 7.39
CA THR A 37 -0.50 -8.86 8.76
C THR A 37 -0.11 -7.58 9.47
N ALA A 38 -0.87 -7.20 10.51
CA ALA A 38 -0.53 -6.07 11.36
C ALA A 38 0.68 -6.41 12.26
N LEU A 39 1.64 -5.50 12.36
CA LEU A 39 2.74 -5.62 13.29
C LEU A 39 2.27 -5.25 14.70
N THR A 40 2.43 -6.17 15.66
CA THR A 40 2.12 -5.93 17.08
C THR A 40 2.94 -4.77 17.64
N ASN A 41 4.20 -4.68 17.21
CA ASN A 41 5.11 -3.57 17.52
C ASN A 41 5.51 -2.92 16.20
N PRO A 42 4.94 -1.77 15.85
CA PRO A 42 5.36 -1.03 14.67
C PRO A 42 6.85 -0.70 14.70
N VAL A 43 7.49 -0.71 13.53
CA VAL A 43 8.93 -0.47 13.39
C VAL A 43 9.15 0.92 12.79
N ASP A 44 9.95 1.72 13.45
CA ASP A 44 10.42 3.00 12.88
C ASP A 44 11.38 2.71 11.72
N VAL A 45 11.03 3.19 10.53
CA VAL A 45 11.79 3.00 9.30
C VAL A 45 12.28 4.32 8.72
N THR A 46 12.34 5.37 9.54
CA THR A 46 12.97 6.65 9.19
C THR A 46 14.50 6.54 9.23
N GLY A 47 15.19 7.47 8.58
CA GLY A 47 16.66 7.51 8.52
C GLY A 47 17.28 6.49 7.57
N LEU A 48 16.49 5.85 6.71
CA LEU A 48 16.96 4.91 5.69
C LEU A 48 17.20 5.65 4.37
N GLU A 49 18.41 6.17 4.21
CA GLU A 49 18.80 6.92 3.02
C GLU A 49 19.02 6.02 1.81
N LEU A 50 18.32 6.33 0.72
CA LEU A 50 18.43 5.71 -0.60
C LEU A 50 18.58 6.79 -1.68
N VAL A 51 18.60 6.41 -2.94
CA VAL A 51 18.69 7.33 -4.09
C VAL A 51 17.44 7.15 -4.95
N ASP A 52 16.73 8.23 -5.25
CA ASP A 52 15.54 8.21 -6.10
C ASP A 52 15.87 8.12 -7.60
N GLN A 53 14.85 7.99 -8.43
CA GLN A 53 14.98 7.94 -9.89
C GLN A 53 15.56 9.22 -10.53
N HIS A 54 15.71 10.30 -9.78
CA HIS A 54 16.29 11.57 -10.21
C HIS A 54 17.73 11.76 -9.72
N GLY A 55 18.28 10.78 -8.97
CA GLY A 55 19.61 10.83 -8.41
C GLY A 55 19.71 11.60 -7.10
N SER A 56 18.60 11.97 -6.47
CA SER A 56 18.56 12.65 -5.19
C SER A 56 18.59 11.66 -4.03
N THR A 57 19.25 12.03 -2.94
CA THR A 57 19.15 11.25 -1.69
C THR A 57 17.79 11.46 -1.05
N VAL A 58 17.13 10.37 -0.69
CA VAL A 58 15.78 10.32 -0.10
C VAL A 58 15.81 9.45 1.14
N ASP A 59 15.26 9.94 2.25
CA ASP A 59 14.89 9.12 3.40
C ASP A 59 13.59 8.38 3.09
N LEU A 60 13.65 7.04 3.02
CA LEU A 60 12.55 6.18 2.57
C LEU A 60 11.20 6.43 3.30
N ALA A 61 11.24 6.90 4.53
CA ALA A 61 10.03 7.20 5.29
C ALA A 61 9.97 8.65 5.76
N GLY A 62 11.12 9.28 6.01
CA GLY A 62 11.17 10.66 6.49
C GLY A 62 10.69 11.66 5.45
N ASP A 63 11.10 11.51 4.20
CA ASP A 63 10.71 12.41 3.10
C ASP A 63 9.26 12.20 2.62
N PHE A 64 8.65 11.07 2.98
CA PHE A 64 7.22 10.78 2.74
C PHE A 64 6.36 10.95 4.00
N SER A 65 6.88 11.63 5.02
CA SER A 65 6.13 11.94 6.25
C SER A 65 4.87 12.75 5.93
N GLY A 66 3.74 12.34 6.48
CA GLY A 66 2.42 12.88 6.15
C GLY A 66 1.64 12.04 5.15
N ASP A 67 2.31 11.14 4.42
CA ASP A 67 1.69 10.24 3.47
C ASP A 67 1.67 8.79 4.00
N VAL A 68 0.70 7.99 3.60
CA VAL A 68 0.77 6.53 3.71
C VAL A 68 1.66 6.03 2.58
N THR A 69 2.64 5.18 2.90
CA THR A 69 3.59 4.69 1.89
C THR A 69 3.50 3.18 1.74
N LEU A 70 3.25 2.73 0.51
CA LEU A 70 3.34 1.32 0.12
C LEU A 70 4.75 1.06 -0.40
N VAL A 71 5.50 0.20 0.29
CA VAL A 71 6.90 -0.12 -0.07
C VAL A 71 6.99 -1.56 -0.55
N PHE A 72 7.52 -1.73 -1.75
CA PHE A 72 7.78 -3.02 -2.36
C PHE A 72 9.28 -3.17 -2.68
N PHE A 73 9.88 -4.27 -2.22
CA PHE A 73 11.25 -4.62 -2.59
C PHE A 73 11.22 -5.56 -3.80
N GLY A 74 11.82 -5.12 -4.89
CA GLY A 74 11.84 -5.87 -6.15
C GLY A 74 13.07 -5.52 -6.99
N PHE A 75 13.14 -5.93 -8.24
CA PHE A 75 14.20 -5.55 -9.17
C PHE A 75 13.69 -5.54 -10.61
N THR A 76 14.27 -4.69 -11.47
CA THR A 76 13.71 -4.41 -12.80
C THR A 76 13.82 -5.58 -13.77
N ARG A 77 14.77 -6.49 -13.54
CA ARG A 77 14.99 -7.70 -14.36
C ARG A 77 14.21 -8.93 -13.90
N CYS A 78 13.34 -8.77 -12.90
CA CYS A 78 12.46 -9.85 -12.44
C CYS A 78 11.46 -10.21 -13.56
N PRO A 79 11.42 -11.48 -14.02
CA PRO A 79 10.60 -11.85 -15.17
C PRO A 79 9.12 -12.09 -14.82
N ASP A 80 8.76 -12.18 -13.54
CA ASP A 80 7.46 -12.75 -13.11
C ASP A 80 6.82 -11.92 -11.99
N VAL A 81 7.24 -12.08 -10.76
CA VAL A 81 6.52 -11.61 -9.56
C VAL A 81 6.45 -10.08 -9.49
N CYS A 82 7.58 -9.39 -9.75
CA CYS A 82 7.65 -7.94 -9.61
C CYS A 82 6.67 -7.20 -10.53
N PRO A 83 6.57 -7.49 -11.84
CA PRO A 83 5.60 -6.82 -12.68
C PRO A 83 4.15 -7.12 -12.26
N PHE A 84 3.83 -8.31 -11.72
CA PHE A 84 2.50 -8.59 -11.19
C PHE A 84 2.18 -7.78 -9.95
N THR A 85 3.13 -7.68 -9.01
CA THR A 85 2.94 -6.90 -7.78
C THR A 85 2.80 -5.42 -8.11
N MET A 86 3.64 -4.87 -8.99
CA MET A 86 3.54 -3.48 -9.43
C MET A 86 2.22 -3.18 -10.13
N ALA A 87 1.72 -4.06 -10.98
CA ALA A 87 0.41 -3.89 -11.63
C ALA A 87 -0.76 -3.93 -10.62
N ARG A 88 -0.65 -4.71 -9.54
CA ARG A 88 -1.64 -4.70 -8.44
C ARG A 88 -1.59 -3.40 -7.64
N LEU A 89 -0.40 -2.88 -7.39
CA LEU A 89 -0.22 -1.59 -6.72
C LEU A 89 -0.79 -0.44 -7.57
N GLU A 90 -0.53 -0.44 -8.88
CA GLU A 90 -1.14 0.50 -9.83
C GLU A 90 -2.66 0.43 -9.76
N LYS A 91 -3.22 -0.79 -9.90
CA LYS A 91 -4.67 -0.96 -9.81
C LYS A 91 -5.24 -0.46 -8.49
N ALA A 92 -4.61 -0.78 -7.36
CA ALA A 92 -5.07 -0.33 -6.05
C ALA A 92 -5.00 1.21 -5.91
N TYR A 93 -3.95 1.83 -6.44
CA TYR A 93 -3.76 3.27 -6.44
C TYR A 93 -4.82 3.98 -7.28
N VAL A 94 -5.06 3.51 -8.51
CA VAL A 94 -6.08 4.07 -9.42
C VAL A 94 -7.50 3.85 -8.89
N ASP A 95 -7.81 2.64 -8.39
CA ASP A 95 -9.13 2.34 -7.82
C ASP A 95 -9.44 3.19 -6.57
N ALA A 96 -8.41 3.61 -5.82
CA ALA A 96 -8.53 4.54 -4.69
C ALA A 96 -8.71 6.01 -5.11
N GLY A 97 -8.63 6.32 -6.41
CA GLY A 97 -8.75 7.67 -6.95
C GLY A 97 -7.45 8.48 -6.92
N GLU A 98 -6.32 7.82 -6.97
CA GLU A 98 -4.98 8.44 -7.01
C GLU A 98 -4.77 9.43 -5.85
N PRO A 99 -4.87 9.00 -4.59
CA PRO A 99 -4.84 9.91 -3.44
C PRO A 99 -3.49 10.63 -3.34
N GLY A 100 -3.52 11.93 -3.14
CA GLY A 100 -2.29 12.74 -3.02
C GLY A 100 -1.44 12.41 -1.78
N ASP A 101 -2.07 11.82 -0.76
CA ASP A 101 -1.46 11.38 0.50
C ASP A 101 -1.11 9.87 0.54
N LEU A 102 -1.01 9.25 -0.63
CA LEU A 102 -0.52 7.88 -0.81
C LEU A 102 0.69 7.87 -1.72
N LYS A 103 1.77 7.22 -1.29
CA LYS A 103 2.96 6.97 -2.10
C LYS A 103 3.13 5.48 -2.38
N VAL A 104 3.54 5.17 -3.60
CA VAL A 104 3.93 3.81 -4.00
C VAL A 104 5.41 3.83 -4.35
N VAL A 105 6.19 3.08 -3.59
CA VAL A 105 7.65 3.08 -3.66
C VAL A 105 8.15 1.67 -3.97
N MET A 106 8.97 1.53 -5.00
CA MET A 106 9.73 0.32 -5.27
C MET A 106 11.19 0.53 -4.91
N VAL A 107 11.73 -0.30 -4.02
CA VAL A 107 13.16 -0.32 -3.67
C VAL A 107 13.83 -1.47 -4.44
N SER A 108 14.92 -1.15 -5.16
CA SER A 108 15.65 -2.18 -5.92
C SER A 108 16.45 -3.11 -5.01
N GLY A 109 16.29 -4.43 -5.23
CA GLY A 109 17.15 -5.47 -4.66
C GLY A 109 18.39 -5.79 -5.52
N ASP A 110 18.55 -5.12 -6.65
CA ASP A 110 19.68 -5.32 -7.58
C ASP A 110 20.34 -3.96 -7.96
N PRO A 111 20.83 -3.21 -6.94
CA PRO A 111 21.28 -1.84 -7.12
C PRO A 111 22.52 -1.70 -8.03
N GLU A 112 23.26 -2.79 -8.30
CA GLU A 112 24.36 -2.76 -9.26
C GLU A 112 23.89 -2.62 -10.72
N TYR A 113 22.68 -3.07 -11.00
CA TYR A 113 22.05 -2.96 -12.31
C TYR A 113 21.03 -1.84 -12.37
N ASP A 114 20.17 -1.74 -11.36
CA ASP A 114 19.06 -0.79 -11.30
C ASP A 114 19.57 0.61 -10.93
N THR A 115 20.15 1.32 -11.91
CA THR A 115 20.50 2.74 -11.74
C THR A 115 19.22 3.58 -11.51
N PRO A 116 19.34 4.83 -11.03
CA PRO A 116 18.22 5.76 -10.93
C PRO A 116 17.37 5.83 -12.21
N GLU A 117 18.00 5.92 -13.37
CA GLU A 117 17.31 6.01 -14.65
C GLU A 117 16.57 4.71 -15.01
N ILE A 118 17.17 3.55 -14.70
CA ILE A 118 16.59 2.24 -15.01
C ILE A 118 15.36 1.98 -14.13
N ILE A 119 15.48 2.21 -12.81
CA ILE A 119 14.36 1.99 -11.91
C ILE A 119 13.24 3.00 -12.18
N GLY A 120 13.58 4.26 -12.47
CA GLY A 120 12.60 5.28 -12.85
C GLY A 120 11.83 4.91 -14.11
N ALA A 121 12.53 4.47 -15.17
CA ALA A 121 11.90 3.99 -16.40
C ALA A 121 11.04 2.72 -16.15
N TYR A 122 11.38 1.92 -15.15
CA TYR A 122 10.58 0.73 -14.79
C TYR A 122 9.30 1.10 -14.07
N VAL A 123 9.36 1.86 -12.96
CA VAL A 123 8.16 2.22 -12.17
C VAL A 123 7.22 3.12 -12.96
N GLY A 124 7.75 4.02 -13.80
CA GLY A 124 6.98 4.91 -14.66
C GLY A 124 6.15 4.20 -15.73
N ARG A 125 6.39 2.91 -16.00
CA ARG A 125 5.52 2.09 -16.87
C ARG A 125 4.20 1.72 -16.22
N PHE A 126 4.15 1.75 -14.89
CA PHE A 126 2.94 1.48 -14.13
C PHE A 126 2.21 2.78 -13.82
N HIS A 127 2.87 3.74 -13.17
CA HIS A 127 2.27 5.04 -12.90
C HIS A 127 3.32 6.15 -12.82
N ALA A 128 2.98 7.37 -13.27
CA ALA A 128 3.90 8.50 -13.28
C ALA A 128 4.31 8.96 -11.87
N ASP A 129 3.42 8.78 -10.88
CA ASP A 129 3.64 9.17 -9.48
C ASP A 129 4.38 8.11 -8.66
N PHE A 130 4.67 6.94 -9.25
CA PHE A 130 5.40 5.89 -8.54
C PHE A 130 6.87 6.25 -8.40
N VAL A 131 7.43 5.94 -7.25
CA VAL A 131 8.80 6.26 -6.89
C VAL A 131 9.66 5.02 -6.94
N GLY A 132 10.77 5.10 -7.68
CA GLY A 132 11.81 4.08 -7.72
C GLY A 132 12.99 4.50 -6.88
N LEU A 133 13.41 3.66 -5.93
CA LEU A 133 14.57 3.89 -5.08
C LEU A 133 15.63 2.82 -5.31
N THR A 134 16.87 3.26 -5.36
CA THR A 134 18.07 2.42 -5.45
C THR A 134 19.14 2.95 -4.48
N GLY A 135 20.37 2.51 -4.58
CA GLY A 135 21.45 3.00 -3.73
C GLY A 135 22.65 2.09 -3.77
N SER A 136 23.56 2.22 -2.81
CA SER A 136 24.62 1.24 -2.64
C SER A 136 24.10 -0.06 -2.03
N ASN A 137 24.80 -1.17 -2.26
CA ASN A 137 24.47 -2.46 -1.63
C ASN A 137 24.27 -2.36 -0.09
N PRO A 138 25.12 -1.64 0.68
CA PRO A 138 24.90 -1.48 2.13
C PRO A 138 23.61 -0.72 2.47
N GLN A 139 23.24 0.32 1.72
CA GLN A 139 22.02 1.11 1.93
C GLN A 139 20.78 0.25 1.68
N VAL A 140 20.73 -0.42 0.51
CA VAL A 140 19.61 -1.32 0.18
C VAL A 140 19.51 -2.47 1.19
N ALA A 141 20.64 -3.06 1.62
CA ALA A 141 20.64 -4.10 2.64
C ALA A 141 20.16 -3.61 4.01
N ALA A 142 20.44 -2.36 4.38
CA ALA A 142 19.92 -1.75 5.61
C ALA A 142 18.40 -1.56 5.53
N ALA A 143 17.90 -1.00 4.42
CA ALA A 143 16.47 -0.85 4.17
C ALA A 143 15.76 -2.21 4.17
N ALA A 144 16.24 -3.19 3.42
CA ALA A 144 15.63 -4.52 3.36
C ALA A 144 15.52 -5.19 4.74
N ARG A 145 16.56 -5.07 5.58
CA ARG A 145 16.50 -5.60 6.97
C ARG A 145 15.43 -4.92 7.82
N ALA A 146 15.31 -3.60 7.73
CA ALA A 146 14.31 -2.85 8.50
C ALA A 146 12.87 -3.22 8.11
N PHE A 147 12.66 -3.56 6.84
CA PHE A 147 11.37 -3.99 6.30
C PHE A 147 11.14 -5.51 6.33
N PHE A 148 12.03 -6.28 6.95
CA PHE A 148 11.98 -7.74 6.95
C PHE A 148 11.98 -8.35 5.53
N ALA A 149 12.44 -7.59 4.54
CA ALA A 149 12.56 -8.04 3.17
C ALA A 149 13.86 -8.81 3.00
N GLY A 150 13.75 -10.13 2.92
CA GLY A 150 14.89 -10.98 2.59
C GLY A 150 15.18 -10.90 1.09
N TYR A 151 16.44 -10.67 0.71
CA TYR A 151 16.88 -10.89 -0.65
C TYR A 151 18.26 -11.55 -0.67
N SER A 152 18.53 -12.36 -1.68
CA SER A 152 19.80 -13.04 -1.87
C SER A 152 20.06 -13.28 -3.35
N GLY A 153 21.32 -13.34 -3.72
CA GLY A 153 21.76 -13.51 -5.11
C GLY A 153 22.04 -12.17 -5.80
N THR A 154 22.34 -12.23 -7.08
CA THR A 154 22.60 -11.07 -7.95
C THR A 154 21.96 -11.27 -9.31
N GLY A 155 21.57 -10.19 -9.97
CA GLY A 155 21.01 -10.23 -11.31
C GLY A 155 19.69 -10.99 -11.38
N PRO A 156 19.41 -11.73 -12.47
CA PRO A 156 18.16 -12.47 -12.64
C PRO A 156 17.90 -13.59 -11.62
N ALA A 157 18.92 -13.94 -10.82
CA ALA A 157 18.84 -14.96 -9.78
C ALA A 157 18.54 -14.37 -8.38
N VAL A 158 18.20 -13.09 -8.28
CA VAL A 158 17.79 -12.48 -7.00
C VAL A 158 16.52 -13.15 -6.52
N ALA A 159 16.62 -13.82 -5.37
CA ALA A 159 15.47 -14.29 -4.63
C ALA A 159 15.10 -13.24 -3.57
N HIS A 160 13.87 -12.80 -3.55
CA HIS A 160 13.39 -11.81 -2.58
C HIS A 160 12.04 -12.21 -2.00
N THR A 161 11.73 -11.65 -0.84
CA THR A 161 10.39 -11.77 -0.26
C THR A 161 9.42 -10.92 -1.08
N ASP A 162 8.43 -11.56 -1.69
CA ASP A 162 7.35 -10.86 -2.39
C ASP A 162 6.31 -10.39 -1.37
N ALA A 163 6.49 -9.18 -0.88
CA ALA A 163 5.61 -8.56 0.10
C ALA A 163 5.57 -7.05 -0.10
N VAL A 164 4.41 -6.47 0.17
CA VAL A 164 4.21 -5.01 0.21
C VAL A 164 4.08 -4.59 1.67
N ALA A 165 4.94 -3.69 2.09
CA ALA A 165 4.91 -3.08 3.40
C ALA A 165 4.06 -1.80 3.37
N VAL A 166 3.33 -1.52 4.45
CA VAL A 166 2.55 -0.29 4.63
C VAL A 166 3.16 0.51 5.77
N VAL A 167 3.66 1.68 5.44
CA VAL A 167 4.21 2.66 6.39
C VAL A 167 3.18 3.75 6.61
N ASP A 168 2.95 4.12 7.87
CA ASP A 168 2.02 5.19 8.22
C ASP A 168 2.65 6.59 8.05
N ARG A 169 1.83 7.63 8.20
CA ARG A 169 2.23 9.05 8.06
C ARG A 169 3.32 9.50 9.01
N THR A 170 3.66 8.70 10.02
CA THR A 170 4.71 8.99 11.01
C THR A 170 6.00 8.23 10.75
N GLY A 171 6.08 7.45 9.67
CA GLY A 171 7.25 6.65 9.33
C GLY A 171 7.32 5.30 10.06
N LEU A 172 6.19 4.80 10.58
CA LEU A 172 6.13 3.49 11.23
C LEU A 172 5.60 2.43 10.27
N LEU A 173 6.33 1.35 10.08
CA LEU A 173 5.88 0.14 9.39
C LEU A 173 4.78 -0.53 10.22
N ARG A 174 3.55 -0.61 9.66
CA ARG A 174 2.34 -1.08 10.35
C ARG A 174 1.84 -2.42 9.87
N TYR A 175 1.89 -2.66 8.56
CA TYR A 175 1.36 -3.89 7.95
C TYR A 175 2.32 -4.45 6.92
N VAL A 176 2.24 -5.77 6.73
CA VAL A 176 2.92 -6.48 5.64
C VAL A 176 1.89 -7.34 4.90
N TYR A 177 1.79 -7.13 3.60
CA TYR A 177 0.95 -7.88 2.67
C TYR A 177 1.84 -8.84 1.90
N THR A 178 1.70 -10.14 2.16
CA THR A 178 2.38 -11.19 1.37
C THR A 178 1.75 -11.31 -0.02
N THR A 179 2.35 -12.07 -0.92
CA THR A 179 1.86 -12.34 -2.29
C THR A 179 0.36 -12.65 -2.36
N ASP A 180 -0.13 -13.49 -1.46
CA ASP A 180 -1.55 -13.87 -1.41
C ASP A 180 -2.43 -12.74 -0.87
N ALA A 181 -1.95 -11.99 0.11
CA ALA A 181 -2.70 -10.91 0.75
C ALA A 181 -2.75 -9.63 -0.12
N VAL A 182 -1.73 -9.38 -0.96
CA VAL A 182 -1.65 -8.16 -1.78
C VAL A 182 -2.82 -8.00 -2.76
N VAL A 183 -3.50 -9.09 -3.12
CA VAL A 183 -4.72 -9.04 -3.94
C VAL A 183 -5.87 -8.31 -3.26
N SER A 184 -5.88 -8.27 -1.93
CA SER A 184 -6.89 -7.58 -1.12
C SER A 184 -6.52 -6.13 -0.81
N LEU A 185 -5.28 -5.71 -1.08
CA LEU A 185 -4.78 -4.38 -0.72
C LEU A 185 -5.67 -3.25 -1.25
N GLY A 186 -6.16 -3.35 -2.48
CA GLY A 186 -7.06 -2.35 -3.06
C GLY A 186 -8.38 -2.19 -2.30
N ALA A 187 -8.93 -3.29 -1.76
CA ALA A 187 -10.13 -3.25 -0.93
C ALA A 187 -9.86 -2.69 0.48
N ASP A 188 -8.66 -2.93 1.00
CA ASP A 188 -8.25 -2.47 2.34
C ASP A 188 -7.80 -1.01 2.34
N LEU A 189 -7.29 -0.52 1.21
CA LEU A 189 -6.61 0.76 1.09
C LEU A 189 -7.43 1.96 1.59
N PRO A 190 -8.74 2.11 1.29
CA PRO A 190 -9.53 3.21 1.86
C PRO A 190 -9.56 3.19 3.39
N GLY A 191 -9.58 2.00 3.99
CA GLY A 191 -9.53 1.83 5.44
C GLY A 191 -8.18 2.16 6.05
N LEU A 192 -7.10 1.82 5.35
CA LEU A 192 -5.75 2.14 5.77
C LEU A 192 -5.50 3.66 5.73
N LEU A 193 -5.90 4.33 4.65
CA LEU A 193 -5.77 5.78 4.50
C LEU A 193 -6.53 6.58 5.56
N GLU A 194 -7.67 6.07 6.04
CA GLU A 194 -8.44 6.69 7.13
C GLU A 194 -7.83 6.45 8.51
N SER A 195 -7.11 5.34 8.71
CA SER A 195 -6.67 4.89 10.04
C SER A 195 -5.19 5.11 10.33
N LEU A 196 -4.38 5.37 9.32
CA LEU A 196 -2.93 5.57 9.40
C LEU A 196 -2.54 7.00 9.10
#